data_f102db2c47342dbaee710e5f9ffb46c4
#
_entry.id   f102db2c47342dbaee710e5f9ffb46c4
#
_cell.length_a   1.000
_cell.length_b   1.000
_cell.length_c   1.000
_cell.angle_alpha   90.00
_cell.angle_beta   90.00
_cell.angle_gamma   90.00
#
_symmetry.space_group_name_H-M   'P 1'
#
loop_
_entity.id
_entity.type
_entity.pdbx_description
1 polymer ?
#
loop_
_entity_poly.entity_id
_entity_poly.type
_entity_poly.pdbx_seq_one_letter_code
_entity_poly.pdbx_strand_id
1 'polypeptide(L)'
;MWRVVALLVLLAGGASAEPARDVAKLASGFRVSKGLQPFAISPVLEAAAEAHARDMAKRGFFSHKGSDGSSVATRAKRKGYRYCLIAENIAKGQASAAEVMQSWIGSKGHRDNMLRRKMREIGVAHVKGDIWVMVLGTGMGGC
;
A
#
# COMPACT_ATOMS: atom_id res chain seq x y z
N MET A 1 18.83 15.01 -48.62
CA MET A 1 17.84 15.49 -47.64
C MET A 1 17.49 14.33 -46.71
N TRP A 2 18.12 14.28 -45.55
CA TRP A 2 17.83 13.24 -44.55
C TRP A 2 16.82 13.79 -43.56
N ARG A 3 15.66 13.15 -43.50
CA ARG A 3 14.64 13.46 -42.49
C ARG A 3 15.01 12.73 -41.20
N VAL A 4 15.42 13.47 -40.19
CA VAL A 4 15.55 12.95 -38.83
C VAL A 4 14.14 12.82 -38.25
N VAL A 5 13.68 11.60 -38.09
CA VAL A 5 12.44 11.31 -37.35
C VAL A 5 12.82 11.29 -35.87
N ALA A 6 12.47 12.35 -35.14
CA ALA A 6 12.60 12.37 -33.71
C ALA A 6 11.53 11.45 -33.13
N LEU A 7 11.96 10.33 -32.55
CA LEU A 7 11.11 9.43 -31.80
C LEU A 7 10.81 10.07 -30.44
N LEU A 8 9.60 10.62 -30.31
CA LEU A 8 9.13 11.12 -29.01
C LEU A 8 8.79 9.90 -28.15
N VAL A 9 9.69 9.55 -27.23
CA VAL A 9 9.39 8.57 -26.17
C VAL A 9 8.52 9.27 -25.14
N LEU A 10 7.21 9.03 -25.23
CA LEU A 10 6.28 9.38 -24.15
C LEU A 10 6.58 8.48 -22.94
N LEU A 11 7.36 8.99 -22.00
CA LEU A 11 7.43 8.44 -20.66
C LEU A 11 6.06 8.67 -19.99
N ALA A 12 5.18 7.68 -20.13
CA ALA A 12 3.97 7.62 -19.31
C ALA A 12 4.41 7.40 -17.87
N GLY A 13 4.51 8.49 -17.12
CA GLY A 13 5.00 8.52 -15.78
C GLY A 13 4.10 7.73 -14.83
N GLY A 14 4.66 6.73 -14.17
CA GLY A 14 4.12 6.13 -12.98
C GLY A 14 4.21 7.07 -11.77
N ALA A 15 3.62 8.27 -11.85
CA ALA A 15 3.71 9.29 -10.81
C ALA A 15 3.01 8.90 -9.49
N SER A 16 2.16 7.86 -9.48
CA SER A 16 1.44 7.38 -8.29
C SER A 16 2.14 6.24 -7.55
N ALA A 17 3.08 5.52 -8.19
CA ALA A 17 3.77 4.38 -7.58
C ALA A 17 4.91 4.82 -6.64
N GLU A 18 5.56 5.96 -6.90
CA GLU A 18 6.71 6.43 -6.14
C GLU A 18 6.36 6.84 -4.71
N PRO A 19 5.33 7.68 -4.44
CA PRO A 19 4.91 8.00 -3.08
C PRO A 19 4.48 6.77 -2.27
N ALA A 20 3.82 5.81 -2.91
CA ALA A 20 3.42 4.56 -2.26
C ALA A 20 4.63 3.74 -1.81
N ARG A 21 5.66 3.66 -2.63
CA ARG A 21 6.91 2.96 -2.28
C ARG A 21 7.73 3.71 -1.24
N ASP A 22 7.67 5.03 -1.22
CA ASP A 22 8.26 5.82 -0.15
C ASP A 22 7.61 5.52 1.20
N VAL A 23 6.28 5.35 1.23
CA VAL A 23 5.58 4.90 2.44
C VAL A 23 6.07 3.52 2.88
N ALA A 24 6.23 2.57 1.95
CA ALA A 24 6.74 1.25 2.29
C ALA A 24 8.15 1.30 2.90
N LYS A 25 9.02 2.15 2.38
CA LYS A 25 10.37 2.39 2.94
C LYS A 25 10.30 3.00 4.34
N LEU A 26 9.45 4.01 4.53
CA LEU A 26 9.26 4.65 5.83
C LEU A 26 8.69 3.67 6.87
N ALA A 27 7.76 2.83 6.48
CA ALA A 27 7.21 1.80 7.35
C ALA A 27 8.27 0.76 7.76
N SER A 28 9.12 0.34 6.82
CA SER A 28 10.25 -0.53 7.10
C SER A 28 11.27 0.13 8.04
N GLY A 29 11.60 1.40 7.81
CA GLY A 29 12.48 2.18 8.69
C GLY A 29 11.93 2.31 10.10
N PHE A 30 10.62 2.52 10.22
CA PHE A 30 9.94 2.57 11.52
C PHE A 30 10.04 1.23 12.26
N ARG A 31 9.85 0.11 11.58
CA ARG A 31 10.07 -1.22 12.19
C ARG A 31 11.49 -1.42 12.66
N VAL A 32 12.47 -1.09 11.82
CA VAL A 32 13.91 -1.20 12.16
C VAL A 32 14.25 -0.36 13.39
N SER A 33 13.71 0.86 13.49
CA SER A 33 13.91 1.72 14.67
C SER A 33 13.36 1.11 15.97
N LYS A 34 12.47 0.13 15.86
CA LYS A 34 11.89 -0.62 16.99
C LYS A 34 12.50 -2.03 17.15
N GLY A 35 13.60 -2.32 16.46
CA GLY A 35 14.28 -3.60 16.54
C GLY A 35 13.58 -4.74 15.79
N LEU A 36 12.71 -4.42 14.84
CA LEU A 36 12.01 -5.41 14.02
C LEU A 36 12.62 -5.49 12.62
N GLN A 37 12.41 -6.64 11.96
CA GLN A 37 12.81 -6.80 10.57
C GLN A 37 12.03 -5.83 9.66
N PRO A 38 12.66 -5.25 8.61
CA PRO A 38 11.96 -4.48 7.62
C PRO A 38 10.96 -5.34 6.85
N PHE A 39 9.97 -4.72 6.25
CA PHE A 39 9.04 -5.40 5.35
C PHE A 39 9.72 -5.75 4.01
N ALA A 40 9.33 -6.89 3.43
CA ALA A 40 9.54 -7.16 2.02
C ALA A 40 8.35 -6.60 1.21
N ILE A 41 8.63 -5.93 0.09
CA ILE A 41 7.57 -5.47 -0.81
C ILE A 41 6.95 -6.66 -1.54
N SER A 42 5.62 -6.74 -1.50
CA SER A 42 4.84 -7.75 -2.22
C SER A 42 4.05 -7.09 -3.35
N PRO A 43 4.36 -7.38 -4.62
CA PRO A 43 3.56 -6.89 -5.75
C PRO A 43 2.09 -7.33 -5.69
N VAL A 44 1.82 -8.49 -5.11
CA VAL A 44 0.46 -9.00 -4.93
C VAL A 44 -0.32 -8.16 -3.92
N LEU A 45 0.32 -7.78 -2.81
CA LEU A 45 -0.29 -6.87 -1.83
C LEU A 45 -0.41 -5.44 -2.36
N GLU A 46 0.54 -4.98 -3.19
CA GLU A 46 0.41 -3.71 -3.90
C GLU A 46 -0.84 -3.71 -4.79
N ALA A 47 -1.09 -4.79 -5.54
CA ALA A 47 -2.27 -4.92 -6.38
C ALA A 47 -3.58 -4.93 -5.57
N ALA A 48 -3.60 -5.60 -4.42
CA ALA A 48 -4.76 -5.61 -3.53
C ALA A 48 -5.02 -4.21 -2.94
N ALA A 49 -3.98 -3.50 -2.52
CA ALA A 49 -4.06 -2.14 -2.01
C ALA A 49 -4.58 -1.17 -3.08
N GLU A 50 -4.07 -1.26 -4.30
CA GLU A 50 -4.47 -0.42 -5.43
C GLU A 50 -5.94 -0.64 -5.81
N ALA A 51 -6.39 -1.88 -5.87
CA ALA A 51 -7.78 -2.20 -6.19
C ALA A 51 -8.74 -1.54 -5.18
N HIS A 52 -8.43 -1.59 -3.89
CA HIS A 52 -9.27 -0.97 -2.86
C HIS A 52 -9.20 0.56 -2.88
N ALA A 53 -8.01 1.13 -3.06
CA ALA A 53 -7.85 2.58 -3.18
C ALA A 53 -8.64 3.14 -4.37
N ARG A 54 -8.59 2.47 -5.51
CA ARG A 54 -9.38 2.84 -6.71
C ARG A 54 -10.88 2.69 -6.50
N ASP A 55 -11.31 1.65 -5.79
CA ASP A 55 -12.72 1.44 -5.46
C ASP A 55 -13.25 2.59 -4.60
N MET A 56 -12.52 2.96 -3.55
CA MET A 56 -12.87 4.11 -2.71
C MET A 56 -12.91 5.43 -3.49
N ALA A 57 -11.92 5.68 -4.34
CA ALA A 57 -11.86 6.89 -5.15
C ALA A 57 -13.01 6.97 -6.16
N LYS A 58 -13.27 5.88 -6.88
CA LYS A 58 -14.29 5.83 -7.94
C LYS A 58 -15.69 5.94 -7.39
N ARG A 59 -15.98 5.31 -6.25
CA ARG A 59 -17.33 5.23 -5.67
C ARG A 59 -17.59 6.22 -4.53
N GLY A 60 -16.58 7.02 -4.17
CA GLY A 60 -16.75 8.11 -3.21
C GLY A 60 -17.04 7.66 -1.78
N PHE A 61 -16.39 6.62 -1.30
CA PHE A 61 -16.48 6.16 0.09
C PHE A 61 -15.10 6.01 0.73
N PHE A 62 -15.09 5.86 2.05
CA PHE A 62 -13.88 5.62 2.84
C PHE A 62 -14.17 4.59 3.93
N SER A 63 -13.71 3.35 3.72
CA SER A 63 -13.99 2.22 4.61
C SER A 63 -13.02 1.07 4.33
N HIS A 64 -12.75 0.25 5.33
CA HIS A 64 -12.07 -1.04 5.13
C HIS A 64 -12.91 -2.02 4.30
N LYS A 65 -14.23 -1.90 4.38
CA LYS A 65 -15.15 -2.72 3.60
C LYS A 65 -15.25 -2.17 2.18
N GLY A 66 -15.00 -3.02 1.20
CA GLY A 66 -15.13 -2.67 -0.23
C GLY A 66 -16.58 -2.43 -0.65
N SER A 67 -16.78 -1.82 -1.81
CA SER A 67 -18.11 -1.56 -2.38
C SER A 67 -18.92 -2.83 -2.61
N ASP A 68 -18.25 -3.95 -2.83
CA ASP A 68 -18.82 -5.29 -2.99
C ASP A 68 -18.94 -6.08 -1.68
N GLY A 69 -18.67 -5.44 -0.54
CA GLY A 69 -18.67 -6.06 0.79
C GLY A 69 -17.39 -6.79 1.15
N SER A 70 -16.35 -6.74 0.30
CA SER A 70 -15.10 -7.46 0.54
C SER A 70 -14.31 -6.90 1.73
N SER A 71 -13.67 -7.80 2.49
CA SER A 71 -12.66 -7.48 3.48
C SER A 71 -11.26 -7.41 2.82
N VAL A 72 -10.27 -6.87 3.54
CA VAL A 72 -8.88 -6.93 3.08
C VAL A 72 -8.42 -8.37 2.82
N ALA A 73 -8.84 -9.31 3.66
CA ALA A 73 -8.56 -10.73 3.49
C ALA A 73 -9.09 -11.27 2.15
N THR A 74 -10.33 -10.97 1.83
CA THR A 74 -10.95 -11.36 0.55
C THR A 74 -10.22 -10.73 -0.63
N ARG A 75 -9.90 -9.45 -0.57
CA ARG A 75 -9.19 -8.74 -1.64
C ARG A 75 -7.78 -9.31 -1.87
N ALA A 76 -7.04 -9.60 -0.79
CA ALA A 76 -5.73 -10.22 -0.88
C ALA A 76 -5.81 -11.62 -1.55
N LYS A 77 -6.75 -12.45 -1.14
CA LYS A 77 -6.99 -13.77 -1.75
C LYS A 77 -7.33 -13.69 -3.24
N ARG A 78 -8.16 -12.72 -3.64
CA ARG A 78 -8.51 -12.50 -5.05
C ARG A 78 -7.28 -12.19 -5.92
N LYS A 79 -6.24 -11.60 -5.33
CA LYS A 79 -4.97 -11.33 -6.01
C LYS A 79 -3.98 -12.49 -5.92
N GLY A 80 -4.35 -13.59 -5.28
CA GLY A 80 -3.52 -14.77 -5.13
C GLY A 80 -2.63 -14.79 -3.89
N TYR A 81 -2.85 -13.88 -2.92
CA TYR A 81 -2.08 -13.85 -1.69
C TYR A 81 -2.65 -14.84 -0.67
N ARG A 82 -1.88 -15.89 -0.42
CA ARG A 82 -2.21 -16.89 0.60
C ARG A 82 -1.56 -16.49 1.92
N TYR A 83 -2.36 -16.12 2.89
CA TYR A 83 -1.88 -15.53 4.13
C TYR A 83 -2.21 -16.38 5.35
N CYS A 84 -1.38 -16.22 6.40
CA CYS A 84 -1.73 -16.56 7.78
C CYS A 84 -1.99 -15.30 8.63
N LEU A 85 -1.44 -14.15 8.23
CA LEU A 85 -1.74 -12.84 8.81
C LEU A 85 -2.03 -11.84 7.70
N ILE A 86 -2.99 -10.97 7.96
CA ILE A 86 -3.34 -9.85 7.07
C ILE A 86 -3.85 -8.68 7.91
N ALA A 87 -3.47 -7.45 7.53
CA ALA A 87 -3.95 -6.21 8.13
C ALA A 87 -3.98 -5.09 7.10
N GLU A 88 -4.72 -4.04 7.40
CA GLU A 88 -4.86 -2.90 6.49
C GLU A 88 -4.84 -1.59 7.28
N ASN A 89 -4.10 -0.61 6.78
CA ASN A 89 -4.20 0.79 7.18
C ASN A 89 -4.73 1.59 5.99
N ILE A 90 -5.72 2.45 6.21
CA ILE A 90 -6.21 3.37 5.20
C ILE A 90 -6.13 4.81 5.70
N ALA A 91 -5.93 5.75 4.78
CA ALA A 91 -5.91 7.18 5.07
C ALA A 91 -6.41 7.98 3.86
N LYS A 92 -6.89 9.19 4.12
CA LYS A 92 -7.35 10.11 3.07
C LYS A 92 -7.02 11.54 3.42
N GLY A 93 -6.49 12.27 2.46
CA GLY A 93 -6.23 13.71 2.56
C GLY A 93 -4.78 14.10 2.82
N GLN A 94 -3.90 13.15 3.16
CA GLN A 94 -2.48 13.44 3.34
C GLN A 94 -1.82 13.62 1.97
N ALA A 95 -1.09 14.73 1.81
CA ALA A 95 -0.50 15.11 0.52
C ALA A 95 0.85 14.43 0.23
N SER A 96 1.47 13.79 1.23
CA SER A 96 2.80 13.18 1.09
C SER A 96 2.95 11.87 1.87
N ALA A 97 3.95 11.10 1.49
CA ALA A 97 4.33 9.87 2.19
C ALA A 97 4.68 10.15 3.67
N ALA A 98 5.38 11.23 3.95
CA ALA A 98 5.74 11.62 5.31
C ALA A 98 4.50 11.92 6.16
N GLU A 99 3.54 12.65 5.61
CA GLU A 99 2.30 12.99 6.32
C GLU A 99 1.45 11.78 6.64
N VAL A 100 1.24 10.87 5.68
CA VAL A 100 0.45 9.67 5.92
C VAL A 100 1.12 8.74 6.93
N MET A 101 2.45 8.61 6.87
CA MET A 101 3.19 7.82 7.86
C MET A 101 3.09 8.43 9.26
N GLN A 102 3.22 9.74 9.38
CA GLN A 102 3.06 10.44 10.65
C GLN A 102 1.65 10.21 11.23
N SER A 103 0.63 10.28 10.40
CA SER A 103 -0.76 10.00 10.79
C SER A 103 -0.93 8.57 11.31
N TRP A 104 -0.38 7.57 10.60
CA TRP A 104 -0.49 6.17 11.02
C TRP A 104 0.34 5.85 12.27
N ILE A 105 1.54 6.42 12.39
CA ILE A 105 2.37 6.25 13.60
C ILE A 105 1.68 6.85 14.83
N GLY A 106 0.98 7.97 14.66
CA GLY A 106 0.24 8.63 15.74
C GLY A 106 -1.05 7.93 16.17
N SER A 107 -1.52 6.93 15.42
CA SER A 107 -2.75 6.19 15.70
C SER A 107 -2.43 4.78 16.18
N LYS A 108 -2.87 4.42 17.38
CA LYS A 108 -2.51 3.15 18.03
C LYS A 108 -2.81 1.93 17.13
N GLY A 109 -4.00 1.83 16.56
CA GLY A 109 -4.40 0.68 15.75
C GLY A 109 -3.54 0.55 14.48
N HIS A 110 -3.28 1.65 13.79
CA HIS A 110 -2.43 1.68 12.60
C HIS A 110 -0.97 1.37 12.95
N ARG A 111 -0.47 1.94 14.03
CA ARG A 111 0.88 1.69 14.52
C ARG A 111 1.07 0.22 14.91
N ASP A 112 0.13 -0.36 15.63
CA ASP A 112 0.19 -1.75 16.07
C ASP A 112 0.24 -2.71 14.87
N ASN A 113 -0.50 -2.43 13.79
CA ASN A 113 -0.41 -3.21 12.55
C ASN A 113 1.01 -3.21 11.99
N MET A 114 1.66 -2.05 11.91
CA MET A 114 3.02 -1.93 11.36
C MET A 114 4.09 -2.55 12.27
N LEU A 115 3.87 -2.62 13.58
CA LEU A 115 4.83 -3.14 14.55
C LEU A 115 4.58 -4.61 14.92
N ARG A 116 3.62 -5.27 14.30
CA ARG A 116 3.35 -6.69 14.56
C ARG A 116 4.58 -7.52 14.20
N ARG A 117 5.12 -8.26 15.19
CA ARG A 117 6.39 -9.00 15.04
C ARG A 117 6.38 -9.99 13.89
N LYS A 118 5.29 -10.70 13.72
CA LYS A 118 5.16 -11.73 12.67
C LYS A 118 4.79 -11.19 11.30
N MET A 119 4.50 -9.89 11.16
CA MET A 119 4.20 -9.29 9.88
C MET A 119 5.47 -9.17 9.04
N ARG A 120 5.41 -9.56 7.76
CA ARG A 120 6.59 -9.71 6.90
C ARG A 120 6.55 -8.91 5.62
N GLU A 121 5.38 -8.72 5.03
CA GLU A 121 5.25 -8.17 3.70
C GLU A 121 4.32 -6.97 3.67
N ILE A 122 4.55 -6.08 2.71
CA ILE A 122 3.81 -4.83 2.55
C ILE A 122 3.49 -4.57 1.08
N GLY A 123 2.30 -4.05 0.83
CA GLY A 123 1.92 -3.38 -0.41
C GLY A 123 1.20 -2.09 -0.09
N VAL A 124 1.61 -1.00 -0.74
CA VAL A 124 1.00 0.32 -0.55
C VAL A 124 0.50 0.85 -1.88
N ALA A 125 -0.65 1.51 -1.87
CA ALA A 125 -1.19 2.26 -2.99
C ALA A 125 -1.53 3.69 -2.57
N HIS A 126 -1.33 4.62 -3.50
CA HIS A 126 -1.75 6.00 -3.43
C HIS A 126 -2.45 6.36 -4.73
N VAL A 127 -3.67 6.84 -4.66
CA VAL A 127 -4.44 7.23 -5.85
C VAL A 127 -4.94 8.67 -5.74
N LYS A 128 -5.40 9.21 -6.87
CA LYS A 128 -5.96 10.56 -6.98
C LYS A 128 -7.00 10.80 -5.88
N GLY A 129 -6.95 11.98 -5.27
CA GLY A 129 -7.77 12.35 -4.11
C GLY A 129 -7.09 12.04 -2.78
N ASP A 130 -5.80 11.76 -2.82
CA ASP A 130 -4.96 11.43 -1.64
C ASP A 130 -5.55 10.31 -0.79
N ILE A 131 -5.95 9.25 -1.47
CA ILE A 131 -6.39 8.01 -0.83
C ILE A 131 -5.22 7.05 -0.76
N TRP A 132 -4.91 6.61 0.45
CA TRP A 132 -3.81 5.72 0.76
C TRP A 132 -4.32 4.40 1.32
N VAL A 133 -3.78 3.30 0.83
CA VAL A 133 -4.04 1.96 1.36
C VAL A 133 -2.72 1.23 1.55
N MET A 134 -2.50 0.75 2.76
CA MET A 134 -1.39 -0.14 3.11
C MET A 134 -1.96 -1.50 3.47
N VAL A 135 -1.56 -2.53 2.75
CA VAL A 135 -1.87 -3.92 3.11
C VAL A 135 -0.61 -4.58 3.63
N LEU A 136 -0.72 -5.18 4.80
CA LEU A 136 0.34 -5.90 5.48
C LEU A 136 -0.02 -7.37 5.54
N GLY A 137 0.94 -8.24 5.31
CA GLY A 137 0.67 -9.66 5.30
C GLY A 137 1.86 -10.52 5.68
N THR A 138 1.54 -11.78 5.99
CA THR A 138 2.49 -12.88 6.15
C THR A 138 1.93 -14.08 5.45
N GLY A 139 2.71 -14.68 4.57
CA GLY A 139 2.30 -15.85 3.81
C GLY A 139 2.11 -17.09 4.68
N MET A 140 1.41 -18.09 4.13
CA MET A 140 1.27 -19.39 4.77
C MET A 140 2.64 -19.99 5.06
N GLY A 141 2.86 -20.49 6.25
CA GLY A 141 4.15 -21.00 6.70
C GLY A 141 5.00 -19.97 7.47
N GLY A 142 4.63 -18.68 7.46
CA GLY A 142 5.31 -17.62 8.21
C GLY A 142 4.75 -17.39 9.62
N CYS A 143 3.73 -18.09 9.96
CA CYS A 143 3.14 -18.09 11.30
C CYS A 143 3.48 -19.37 12.05
#